data_5fe55d8c1ab5e2fd96510f899f8f7984
#
_entry.id   5fe55d8c1ab5e2fd96510f899f8f7984
#
_cell.length_a   1.000
_cell.length_b   1.000
_cell.length_c   1.000
_cell.angle_alpha   90.00
_cell.angle_beta   90.00
_cell.angle_gamma   90.00
#
_symmetry.space_group_name_H-M   'P 1'
#
loop_
_entity.id
_entity.type
_entity.pdbx_description
1 polymer ?
#
loop_
_entity_poly.entity_id
_entity_poly.type
_entity_poly.pdbx_seq_one_letter_code
_entity_poly.pdbx_strand_id
1 'polypeptide(L)'
;MPFVKVVKNNAYFKRYQVHYRRRREGKTDFQARRRMVIQDNNKYASPRYRFVVRITNTDVVCQVIHSKIIGDNCICAAYSHELPNYGLKVGLTNWAACYATGLLCARRLYAQLDAEVAGRSGRKTK
;
A
#
# COMPACT_ATOMS: atom_id res chain seq x y z
N MET A 1 8.91 9.33 -34.37
CA MET A 1 7.45 9.40 -34.66
C MET A 1 7.07 10.87 -34.85
N PRO A 2 6.28 11.24 -35.87
CA PRO A 2 5.82 12.62 -36.03
C PRO A 2 4.89 12.98 -34.84
N PHE A 3 5.03 14.20 -34.36
CA PHE A 3 4.13 14.75 -33.35
C PHE A 3 2.76 15.03 -33.99
N VAL A 4 1.73 14.36 -33.49
CA VAL A 4 0.35 14.57 -33.94
C VAL A 4 -0.40 15.36 -32.86
N LYS A 5 -0.90 16.53 -33.20
CA LYS A 5 -1.70 17.38 -32.33
C LYS A 5 -3.06 16.71 -32.06
N VAL A 6 -3.42 16.53 -30.80
CA VAL A 6 -4.75 16.04 -30.43
C VAL A 6 -5.80 17.12 -30.71
N VAL A 7 -6.75 16.83 -31.58
CA VAL A 7 -7.86 17.74 -31.88
C VAL A 7 -8.97 17.56 -30.84
N LYS A 8 -9.22 18.61 -30.06
CA LYS A 8 -10.31 18.65 -29.06
C LYS A 8 -11.53 19.34 -29.67
N ASN A 9 -12.43 18.53 -30.20
CA ASN A 9 -13.73 18.95 -30.76
C ASN A 9 -14.88 18.37 -29.94
N ASN A 10 -16.13 18.65 -30.32
CA ASN A 10 -17.31 18.14 -29.64
C ASN A 10 -17.35 16.60 -29.56
N ALA A 11 -16.87 15.93 -30.60
CA ALA A 11 -16.78 14.46 -30.60
C ALA A 11 -15.75 13.94 -29.61
N TYR A 12 -14.62 14.61 -29.47
CA TYR A 12 -13.61 14.31 -28.45
C TYR A 12 -14.20 14.41 -27.04
N PHE A 13 -14.88 15.51 -26.73
CA PHE A 13 -15.47 15.71 -25.39
C PHE A 13 -16.63 14.74 -25.10
N LYS A 14 -17.45 14.39 -26.09
CA LYS A 14 -18.51 13.39 -25.93
C LYS A 14 -17.97 11.98 -25.64
N ARG A 15 -16.80 11.62 -26.18
CA ARG A 15 -16.17 10.31 -26.00
C ARG A 15 -15.19 10.29 -24.83
N TYR A 16 -14.89 11.46 -24.25
CA TYR A 16 -13.90 11.56 -23.18
C TYR A 16 -14.44 10.88 -21.92
N GLN A 17 -13.78 9.78 -21.53
CA GLN A 17 -14.04 9.10 -20.27
C GLN A 17 -13.04 9.58 -19.23
N VAL A 18 -13.56 10.13 -18.14
CA VAL A 18 -12.75 10.60 -17.02
C VAL A 18 -12.15 9.41 -16.28
N HIS A 19 -10.85 9.42 -16.09
CA HIS A 19 -10.18 8.43 -15.25
C HIS A 19 -10.60 8.54 -13.79
N TYR A 20 -10.38 7.48 -13.02
CA TYR A 20 -10.60 7.51 -11.57
C TYR A 20 -9.87 8.67 -10.91
N ARG A 21 -10.44 9.20 -9.84
CA ARG A 21 -9.90 10.36 -9.14
C ARG A 21 -8.42 10.20 -8.78
N ARG A 22 -8.05 9.08 -8.16
CA ARG A 22 -6.66 8.83 -7.77
C ARG A 22 -5.69 8.66 -8.95
N ARG A 23 -6.20 8.22 -10.11
CA ARG A 23 -5.41 8.20 -11.36
C ARG A 23 -5.19 9.61 -11.91
N ARG A 24 -6.21 10.45 -11.87
CA ARG A 24 -6.11 11.86 -12.29
C ARG A 24 -5.13 12.65 -11.42
N GLU A 25 -5.11 12.36 -10.11
CA GLU A 25 -4.20 12.97 -9.15
C GLU A 25 -2.77 12.39 -9.23
N GLY A 26 -2.52 11.38 -10.05
CA GLY A 26 -1.22 10.72 -10.18
C GLY A 26 -0.77 9.92 -8.95
N LYS A 27 -1.70 9.56 -8.07
CA LYS A 27 -1.41 8.89 -6.79
C LYS A 27 -1.42 7.36 -6.86
N THR A 28 -2.12 6.78 -7.85
CA THR A 28 -2.29 5.34 -7.93
C THR A 28 -2.11 4.85 -9.35
N ASP A 29 -1.18 3.92 -9.54
CA ASP A 29 -1.06 3.11 -10.74
C ASP A 29 -2.03 1.93 -10.63
N PHE A 30 -3.20 2.04 -11.28
CA PHE A 30 -4.23 1.00 -11.24
C PHE A 30 -3.84 -0.27 -11.98
N GLN A 31 -2.89 -0.22 -12.92
CA GLN A 31 -2.38 -1.40 -13.58
C GLN A 31 -1.54 -2.24 -12.61
N ALA A 32 -0.60 -1.63 -11.93
CA ALA A 32 0.20 -2.28 -10.90
C ALA A 32 -0.67 -2.75 -9.73
N ARG A 33 -1.61 -1.91 -9.26
CA ARG A 33 -2.55 -2.27 -8.20
C ARG A 33 -3.35 -3.52 -8.56
N ARG A 34 -3.89 -3.62 -9.76
CA ARG A 34 -4.66 -4.79 -10.20
C ARG A 34 -3.82 -6.07 -10.10
N ARG A 35 -2.59 -6.05 -10.57
CA ARG A 35 -1.67 -7.21 -10.51
C ARG A 35 -1.35 -7.64 -9.07
N MET A 36 -1.28 -6.70 -8.15
CA MET A 36 -0.98 -6.97 -6.74
C MET A 36 -2.20 -7.43 -5.95
N VAL A 37 -3.41 -7.01 -6.33
CA VAL A 37 -4.64 -7.26 -5.58
C VAL A 37 -5.34 -8.54 -6.02
N ILE A 38 -5.31 -8.87 -7.32
CA ILE A 38 -6.00 -10.06 -7.85
C ILE A 38 -5.35 -11.31 -7.27
N GLN A 39 -6.18 -12.17 -6.70
CA GLN A 39 -5.83 -13.50 -6.21
C GLN A 39 -6.52 -14.56 -7.05
N ASP A 40 -5.83 -15.66 -7.31
CA ASP A 40 -6.39 -16.80 -8.03
C ASP A 40 -7.54 -17.43 -7.26
N ASN A 41 -8.58 -17.87 -7.97
CA ASN A 41 -9.76 -18.47 -7.35
C ASN A 41 -9.43 -19.79 -6.62
N ASN A 42 -8.39 -20.51 -7.05
CA ASN A 42 -7.93 -21.75 -6.43
C ASN A 42 -7.20 -21.52 -5.08
N LYS A 43 -6.95 -20.29 -4.71
CA LYS A 43 -6.40 -19.91 -3.39
C LYS A 43 -7.51 -19.73 -2.33
N TYR A 44 -8.76 -19.99 -2.69
CA TYR A 44 -9.95 -19.79 -1.84
C TYR A 44 -10.03 -18.35 -1.32
N ALA A 45 -10.33 -18.16 -0.05
CA ALA A 45 -10.41 -16.85 0.59
C ALA A 45 -9.10 -16.39 1.22
N SER A 46 -7.95 -16.97 0.84
CA SER A 46 -6.64 -16.59 1.40
C SER A 46 -6.35 -15.12 1.12
N PRO A 47 -6.02 -14.31 2.13
CA PRO A 47 -5.74 -12.90 1.92
C PRO A 47 -4.45 -12.72 1.12
N ARG A 48 -4.47 -11.78 0.19
CA ARG A 48 -3.27 -11.33 -0.51
C ARG A 48 -2.84 -9.98 0.03
N TYR A 49 -1.69 -9.95 0.65
CA TYR A 49 -1.10 -8.73 1.21
C TYR A 49 -0.20 -8.04 0.18
N ARG A 50 -0.17 -6.71 0.23
CA ARG A 50 0.78 -5.90 -0.52
C ARG A 50 1.54 -4.98 0.43
N PHE A 51 2.83 -4.86 0.21
CA PHE A 51 3.67 -3.91 0.92
C PHE A 51 3.68 -2.59 0.15
N VAL A 52 3.25 -1.52 0.80
CA VAL A 52 3.15 -0.19 0.21
C VAL A 52 4.13 0.74 0.88
N VAL A 53 5.05 1.28 0.10
CA VAL A 53 6.03 2.27 0.56
C VAL A 53 5.70 3.61 -0.07
N ARG A 54 5.70 4.66 0.72
CA ARG A 54 5.60 6.05 0.28
C ARG A 54 6.73 6.85 0.88
N ILE A 55 7.44 7.58 0.06
CA ILE A 55 8.51 8.48 0.48
C ILE A 55 8.04 9.90 0.16
N THR A 56 8.01 10.74 1.18
CA THR A 56 7.72 12.17 1.07
C THR A 56 8.97 12.97 1.38
N ASN A 57 8.92 14.29 1.30
CA ASN A 57 10.06 15.13 1.64
C ASN A 57 10.48 15.04 3.11
N THR A 58 9.55 14.69 3.99
CA THR A 58 9.77 14.70 5.45
C THR A 58 9.61 13.34 6.12
N ASP A 59 9.00 12.36 5.44
CA ASP A 59 8.65 11.08 6.07
C ASP A 59 8.73 9.90 5.10
N VAL A 60 8.99 8.73 5.66
CA VAL A 60 8.88 7.43 4.99
C VAL A 60 7.76 6.64 5.64
N VAL A 61 6.82 6.18 4.84
CA VAL A 61 5.64 5.43 5.29
C VAL A 61 5.70 4.01 4.73
N CYS A 62 5.69 3.02 5.59
CA CYS A 62 5.61 1.61 5.24
C CYS A 62 4.28 1.04 5.74
N GLN A 63 3.53 0.38 4.86
CA GLN A 63 2.23 -0.20 5.18
C GLN A 63 2.07 -1.58 4.58
N VAL A 64 1.47 -2.50 5.33
CA VAL A 64 1.00 -3.79 4.81
C VAL A 64 -0.52 -3.72 4.71
N ILE A 65 -1.03 -3.89 3.49
CA ILE A 65 -2.43 -3.64 3.17
C ILE A 65 -3.05 -4.89 2.53
N HIS A 66 -4.26 -5.20 2.95
CA HIS A 66 -5.14 -6.19 2.33
C HIS A 66 -6.35 -5.51 1.70
N SER A 67 -6.59 -5.79 0.43
CA SER A 67 -7.73 -5.22 -0.30
C SER A 67 -8.99 -6.03 -0.06
N LYS A 68 -10.07 -5.34 0.32
CA LYS A 68 -11.42 -5.89 0.42
C LYS A 68 -12.38 -5.13 -0.50
N ILE A 69 -13.58 -5.67 -0.74
CA ILE A 69 -14.62 -5.04 -1.56
C ILE A 69 -15.03 -3.68 -0.99
N ILE A 70 -15.12 -3.55 0.33
CA ILE A 70 -15.51 -2.31 1.03
C ILE A 70 -14.42 -1.25 0.95
N GLY A 71 -13.16 -1.67 0.81
CA GLY A 71 -11.99 -0.80 0.77
C GLY A 71 -10.75 -1.50 1.32
N ASP A 72 -9.61 -0.85 1.18
CA ASP A 72 -8.34 -1.37 1.67
C ASP A 72 -8.30 -1.37 3.21
N ASN A 73 -7.85 -2.48 3.77
CA ASN A 73 -7.60 -2.61 5.19
C ASN A 73 -6.08 -2.59 5.44
N CYS A 74 -5.62 -1.63 6.24
CA CYS A 74 -4.23 -1.56 6.67
C CYS A 74 -4.04 -2.51 7.86
N ILE A 75 -3.24 -3.54 7.67
CA ILE A 75 -2.92 -4.52 8.72
C ILE A 75 -1.90 -3.92 9.67
N CYS A 76 -0.82 -3.38 9.11
CA CYS A 76 0.30 -2.84 9.87
C CYS A 76 0.84 -1.60 9.18
N ALA A 77 1.25 -0.61 9.95
CA ALA A 77 1.92 0.59 9.46
C ALA A 77 3.09 0.98 10.35
N ALA A 78 4.11 1.58 9.73
CA ALA A 78 5.23 2.21 10.42
C ALA A 78 5.66 3.48 9.68
N TYR A 79 6.12 4.45 10.44
CA TYR A 79 6.47 5.77 9.94
C TYR A 79 7.87 6.17 10.41
N SER A 80 8.62 6.88 9.58
CA SER A 80 9.97 7.31 9.97
C SER A 80 9.97 8.34 11.08
N HIS A 81 8.91 9.15 11.22
CA HIS A 81 8.78 10.10 12.34
C HIS A 81 8.63 9.41 13.72
N GLU A 82 8.46 8.10 13.78
CA GLU A 82 8.48 7.34 15.01
C GLU A 82 9.90 6.96 15.46
N LEU A 83 10.88 6.99 14.54
CA LEU A 83 12.26 6.57 14.79
C LEU A 83 13.00 7.38 15.89
N PRO A 84 12.69 8.66 16.13
CA PRO A 84 13.24 9.38 17.27
C PRO A 84 13.02 8.70 18.62
N ASN A 85 11.91 7.97 18.78
CA ASN A 85 11.63 7.18 19.99
C ASN A 85 12.59 5.99 20.16
N TYR A 86 13.26 5.58 19.07
CA TYR A 86 14.23 4.49 19.03
C TYR A 86 15.68 4.98 18.88
N GLY A 87 15.91 6.30 19.02
CA GLY A 87 17.24 6.90 19.05
C GLY A 87 17.70 7.56 17.74
N LEU A 88 16.98 7.40 16.61
CA LEU A 88 17.32 8.05 15.35
C LEU A 88 16.60 9.41 15.22
N LYS A 89 17.25 10.48 15.65
CA LYS A 89 16.63 11.82 15.77
C LYS A 89 16.65 12.65 14.49
N VAL A 90 17.58 12.39 13.57
CA VAL A 90 17.81 13.20 12.36
C VAL A 90 17.87 12.34 11.10
N GLY A 91 17.63 12.95 9.94
CA GLY A 91 17.73 12.26 8.65
C GLY A 91 16.62 11.23 8.44
N LEU A 92 15.36 11.58 8.76
CA LEU A 92 14.21 10.66 8.73
C LEU A 92 13.80 10.17 7.32
N THR A 93 14.43 10.67 6.28
CA THR A 93 14.19 10.25 4.88
C THR A 93 15.42 9.65 4.21
N ASN A 94 16.51 9.52 4.94
CA ASN A 94 17.74 8.94 4.43
C ASN A 94 17.64 7.41 4.32
N TRP A 95 18.67 6.79 3.75
CA TRP A 95 18.71 5.34 3.53
C TRP A 95 18.58 4.54 4.83
N ALA A 96 19.26 4.97 5.89
CA ALA A 96 19.20 4.33 7.20
C ALA A 96 17.79 4.38 7.81
N ALA A 97 17.10 5.52 7.69
CA ALA A 97 15.72 5.68 8.14
C ALA A 97 14.76 4.79 7.34
N CYS A 98 14.95 4.66 6.02
CA CYS A 98 14.14 3.75 5.19
C CYS A 98 14.28 2.30 5.68
N TYR A 99 15.50 1.85 5.94
CA TYR A 99 15.75 0.51 6.46
C TYR A 99 15.12 0.31 7.84
N ALA A 100 15.35 1.24 8.77
CA ALA A 100 14.81 1.17 10.13
C ALA A 100 13.27 1.16 10.15
N THR A 101 12.63 1.97 9.31
CA THR A 101 11.16 2.00 9.18
C THR A 101 10.63 0.67 8.64
N GLY A 102 11.29 0.09 7.64
CA GLY A 102 10.95 -1.24 7.12
C GLY A 102 11.07 -2.33 8.18
N LEU A 103 12.15 -2.31 8.98
CA LEU A 103 12.35 -3.25 10.07
C LEU A 103 11.30 -3.11 11.18
N LEU A 104 10.93 -1.87 11.52
CA LEU A 104 9.86 -1.58 12.48
C LEU A 104 8.51 -2.14 12.00
N CYS A 105 8.20 -1.92 10.71
CA CYS A 105 6.98 -2.46 10.09
C CYS A 105 6.96 -4.00 10.14
N ALA A 106 8.07 -4.65 9.83
CA ALA A 106 8.18 -6.10 9.85
C ALA A 106 7.97 -6.67 11.27
N ARG A 107 8.58 -6.08 12.29
CA ARG A 107 8.41 -6.49 13.69
C ARG A 107 6.96 -6.35 14.16
N ARG A 108 6.29 -5.27 13.79
CA ARG A 108 4.87 -5.06 14.09
C ARG A 108 3.99 -6.10 13.40
N LEU A 109 4.29 -6.41 12.13
CA LEU A 109 3.56 -7.42 11.38
C LEU A 109 3.69 -8.79 12.03
N TYR A 110 4.89 -9.21 12.40
CA TYR A 110 5.10 -10.49 13.08
C TYR A 110 4.32 -10.57 14.39
N ALA A 111 4.39 -9.54 15.22
CA ALA A 111 3.64 -9.51 16.48
C ALA A 111 2.12 -9.66 16.28
N GLN A 112 1.56 -9.07 15.22
CA GLN A 112 0.14 -9.20 14.89
C GLN A 112 -0.21 -10.60 14.38
N LEU A 113 0.61 -11.16 13.50
CA LEU A 113 0.40 -12.51 12.97
C LEU A 113 0.52 -13.57 14.08
N ASP A 114 1.48 -13.44 14.98
CA ASP A 114 1.64 -14.33 16.13
C ASP A 114 0.43 -14.25 17.07
N ALA A 115 -0.10 -13.06 17.31
CA ALA A 115 -1.32 -12.86 18.09
C ALA A 115 -2.55 -13.48 17.41
N GLU A 116 -2.67 -13.38 16.08
CA GLU A 116 -3.75 -14.03 15.33
C GLU A 116 -3.66 -15.55 15.38
N VAL A 117 -2.45 -16.12 15.26
CA VAL A 117 -2.21 -17.56 15.34
C VAL A 117 -2.53 -18.07 16.74
N ALA A 118 -2.07 -17.37 17.78
CA ALA A 118 -2.38 -17.71 19.17
C ALA A 118 -3.90 -17.66 19.45
N GLY A 119 -4.59 -16.63 18.93
CA GLY A 119 -6.05 -16.51 19.06
C GLY A 119 -6.84 -17.61 18.33
N ARG A 120 -6.33 -18.13 17.20
CA ARG A 120 -6.92 -19.28 16.50
C ARG A 120 -6.69 -20.60 17.23
N SER A 121 -5.49 -20.77 17.79
CA SER A 121 -5.13 -21.95 18.59
C SER A 121 -5.95 -22.06 19.89
N GLY A 122 -6.36 -20.94 20.48
CA GLY A 122 -7.19 -20.91 21.68
C GLY A 122 -8.69 -21.20 21.47
N ARG A 123 -9.18 -21.18 20.22
CA ARG A 123 -10.54 -21.59 19.87
C ARG A 123 -10.63 -23.12 19.72
N LYS A 124 -10.55 -23.83 20.81
CA LYS A 124 -11.04 -25.23 20.80
C LYS A 124 -12.54 -25.18 20.51
N THR A 125 -12.94 -25.83 19.43
CA THR A 125 -14.33 -26.14 19.11
C THR A 125 -14.99 -26.79 20.34
N LYS A 126 -16.02 -26.13 20.86
CA LYS A 126 -16.98 -26.77 21.76
C LYS A 126 -17.95 -27.60 20.95
#